data_4ae936b82ae3cab7dd4045ed07136805
#
_entry.id   4ae936b82ae3cab7dd4045ed07136805
#
_cell.length_a   1.000
_cell.length_b   1.000
_cell.length_c   1.000
_cell.angle_alpha   90.00
_cell.angle_beta   90.00
_cell.angle_gamma   90.00
#
_symmetry.space_group_name_H-M   'P 1'
#
loop_
_entity.id
_entity.type
_entity.pdbx_description
1 polymer ?
#
loop_
_entity_poly.entity_id
_entity_poly.type
_entity_poly.pdbx_seq_one_letter_code
_entity_poly.pdbx_strand_id
1 'polypeptide(L)'
;MSSTILTNVTTYPIKSTQGISLNNALVKETGLELDRHFVITDLNGKFITGRTKSALVLVNSNITATGLILNAPGMPELRITYNNFSNKYQNVQVWNDEISAQHCSNEIDQWFSMYLNFSCRFYYLGEHSHREVKGLDHKLSFADGYPLLLISEASLEALNAKLEHPVAMAQFRPNLVVSQCLEFAEDGWHKIRIGEVVFEIVKPCSRCIFTTVNEITGKRNKQKEPLSTLKKFRQAKDKEIYFGQNLIALNEGSIKVGDKVEIISKHPPQEYSVSN
;
A
#
# COMPACT_ATOMS: atom_id res chain seq x y z
N MET A 1 1.02 -30.08 -10.83
CA MET A 1 0.38 -28.92 -10.18
C MET A 1 1.17 -27.70 -10.58
N SER A 2 0.52 -26.67 -11.15
CA SER A 2 1.19 -25.39 -11.44
C SER A 2 1.69 -24.79 -10.12
N SER A 3 2.90 -24.24 -10.12
CA SER A 3 3.44 -23.60 -8.92
C SER A 3 2.92 -22.14 -8.85
N THR A 4 2.48 -21.70 -7.69
CA THR A 4 2.13 -20.28 -7.46
C THR A 4 3.26 -19.38 -7.90
N ILE A 5 2.97 -18.30 -8.60
CA ILE A 5 3.94 -17.35 -9.13
C ILE A 5 3.59 -15.91 -8.75
N LEU A 6 4.60 -15.07 -8.64
CA LEU A 6 4.46 -13.62 -8.47
C LEU A 6 4.14 -13.00 -9.83
N THR A 7 2.96 -12.40 -9.99
CA THR A 7 2.51 -11.81 -11.26
C THR A 7 2.61 -10.30 -11.33
N ASN A 8 2.61 -9.63 -10.18
CA ASN A 8 2.81 -8.18 -10.14
C ASN A 8 3.52 -7.77 -8.86
N VAL A 9 4.39 -6.76 -9.00
CA VAL A 9 5.03 -6.04 -7.89
C VAL A 9 4.71 -4.56 -8.05
N THR A 10 4.17 -3.94 -7.00
CA THR A 10 3.79 -2.53 -7.04
C THR A 10 4.33 -1.78 -5.83
N THR A 11 5.10 -0.71 -6.06
CA THR A 11 5.50 0.24 -5.03
C THR A 11 4.61 1.48 -5.08
N TYR A 12 4.39 2.11 -3.94
CA TYR A 12 3.59 3.33 -3.76
C TYR A 12 4.44 4.39 -3.06
N PRO A 13 5.34 5.11 -3.74
CA PRO A 13 6.30 5.99 -3.08
C PRO A 13 5.66 6.99 -2.13
N ILE A 14 4.53 7.58 -2.53
CA ILE A 14 3.80 8.56 -1.74
C ILE A 14 2.51 7.92 -1.19
N LYS A 15 2.27 8.10 0.10
CA LYS A 15 1.05 7.59 0.75
C LYS A 15 -0.22 8.09 0.04
N SER A 16 -1.11 7.19 -0.33
CA SER A 16 -2.40 7.43 -1.00
C SER A 16 -2.37 7.82 -2.48
N THR A 17 -1.20 7.96 -3.11
CA THR A 17 -1.09 8.23 -4.56
C THR A 17 -1.10 6.94 -5.38
N GLN A 18 -1.03 7.04 -6.70
CA GLN A 18 -0.99 5.91 -7.62
C GLN A 18 0.25 5.03 -7.37
N GLY A 19 0.13 3.72 -7.60
CA GLY A 19 1.24 2.79 -7.55
C GLY A 19 2.03 2.72 -8.84
N ILE A 20 3.26 2.25 -8.74
CA ILE A 20 4.19 2.02 -9.85
C ILE A 20 4.42 0.52 -9.95
N SER A 21 4.04 -0.09 -11.07
CA SER A 21 4.37 -1.49 -11.34
C SER A 21 5.85 -1.65 -11.68
N LEU A 22 6.47 -2.65 -11.08
CA LEU A 22 7.89 -2.97 -11.23
C LEU A 22 8.05 -4.39 -11.77
N ASN A 23 9.03 -4.60 -12.64
CA ASN A 23 9.41 -5.97 -13.08
C ASN A 23 10.28 -6.68 -12.03
N ASN A 24 11.06 -5.91 -11.27
CA ASN A 24 11.90 -6.37 -10.16
C ASN A 24 11.87 -5.30 -9.04
N ALA A 25 12.08 -5.73 -7.81
CA ALA A 25 12.13 -4.83 -6.67
C ALA A 25 13.13 -5.33 -5.63
N LEU A 26 13.76 -4.37 -4.97
CA LEU A 26 14.55 -4.61 -3.76
C LEU A 26 13.61 -4.56 -2.55
N VAL A 27 13.64 -5.60 -1.76
CA VAL A 27 12.91 -5.70 -0.49
C VAL A 27 13.85 -5.31 0.64
N LYS A 28 13.40 -4.35 1.42
CA LYS A 28 14.05 -3.86 2.64
C LYS A 28 13.21 -4.21 3.87
N GLU A 29 13.74 -3.97 5.03
CA GLU A 29 12.99 -4.14 6.29
C GLU A 29 11.67 -3.34 6.27
N THR A 30 11.66 -2.13 5.72
CA THR A 30 10.47 -1.26 5.61
C THR A 30 9.49 -1.64 4.49
N GLY A 31 9.71 -2.75 3.77
CA GLY A 31 8.94 -3.19 2.59
C GLY A 31 9.71 -3.02 1.28
N LEU A 32 9.02 -2.79 0.17
CA LEU A 32 9.70 -2.48 -1.09
C LEU A 32 10.44 -1.14 -0.98
N GLU A 33 11.58 -1.06 -1.64
CA GLU A 33 12.35 0.19 -1.68
C GLU A 33 11.46 1.36 -2.12
N LEU A 34 11.55 2.48 -1.40
CA LEU A 34 10.72 3.70 -1.53
C LEU A 34 9.21 3.53 -1.25
N ASP A 35 8.72 2.36 -0.87
CA ASP A 35 7.30 2.17 -0.62
C ASP A 35 6.80 2.97 0.59
N ARG A 36 5.88 3.93 0.35
CA ARG A 36 5.33 4.86 1.35
C ARG A 36 6.42 5.62 2.13
N HIS A 37 7.53 5.98 1.46
CA HIS A 37 8.58 6.80 2.04
C HIS A 37 8.21 8.29 2.06
N PHE A 38 7.11 8.69 1.40
CA PHE A 38 6.62 10.06 1.41
C PHE A 38 5.19 10.14 1.93
N VAL A 39 4.92 11.24 2.66
CA VAL A 39 3.60 11.53 3.22
C VAL A 39 3.23 13.00 3.04
N ILE A 40 1.93 13.26 2.83
CA ILE A 40 1.36 14.60 2.80
C ILE A 40 0.62 14.81 4.12
N THR A 41 0.82 15.95 4.75
CA THR A 41 0.15 16.33 6.00
C THR A 41 -0.56 17.66 5.87
N ASP A 42 -1.47 17.96 6.78
CA ASP A 42 -1.93 19.32 7.02
C ASP A 42 -0.83 20.16 7.70
N LEU A 43 -1.11 21.42 7.96
CA LEU A 43 -0.13 22.33 8.60
C LEU A 43 0.17 21.96 10.06
N ASN A 44 -0.66 21.14 10.69
CA ASN A 44 -0.47 20.63 12.05
C ASN A 44 0.29 19.29 12.09
N GLY A 45 0.78 18.82 10.93
CA GLY A 45 1.51 17.56 10.82
C GLY A 45 0.63 16.30 10.73
N LYS A 46 -0.70 16.41 10.73
CA LYS A 46 -1.59 15.26 10.60
C LYS A 46 -1.67 14.80 9.15
N PHE A 47 -1.44 13.52 8.90
CA PHE A 47 -1.43 12.94 7.55
C PHE A 47 -2.76 13.09 6.80
N ILE A 48 -2.66 13.39 5.50
CA ILE A 48 -3.77 13.45 4.55
C ILE A 48 -3.85 12.13 3.80
N THR A 49 -5.05 11.61 3.60
CA THR A 49 -5.26 10.32 2.94
C THR A 49 -6.26 10.40 1.80
N GLY A 50 -6.22 9.41 0.89
CA GLY A 50 -7.26 9.22 -0.12
C GLY A 50 -8.65 8.94 0.46
N ARG A 51 -8.79 8.69 1.79
CA ARG A 51 -10.09 8.63 2.46
C ARG A 51 -10.75 10.00 2.55
N THR A 52 -10.00 11.07 2.63
CA THR A 52 -10.51 12.46 2.73
C THR A 52 -10.28 13.24 1.46
N LYS A 53 -9.17 13.01 0.78
CA LYS A 53 -8.77 13.66 -0.48
C LYS A 53 -8.57 12.58 -1.56
N SER A 54 -9.67 12.06 -2.08
CA SER A 54 -9.62 10.94 -3.05
C SER A 54 -8.87 11.27 -4.34
N ALA A 55 -8.76 12.54 -4.72
CA ALA A 55 -7.95 12.99 -5.86
C ALA A 55 -6.46 12.56 -5.76
N LEU A 56 -5.95 12.26 -4.57
CA LEU A 56 -4.58 11.75 -4.41
C LEU A 56 -4.28 10.51 -5.24
N VAL A 57 -5.27 9.63 -5.48
CA VAL A 57 -5.05 8.43 -6.31
C VAL A 57 -4.71 8.74 -7.77
N LEU A 58 -4.97 9.97 -8.23
CA LEU A 58 -4.67 10.43 -9.59
C LEU A 58 -3.25 11.03 -9.71
N VAL A 59 -2.54 11.19 -8.62
CA VAL A 59 -1.13 11.63 -8.66
C VAL A 59 -0.28 10.44 -9.06
N ASN A 60 0.34 10.54 -10.24
CA ASN A 60 1.26 9.56 -10.80
C ASN A 60 2.69 9.93 -10.40
N SER A 61 3.51 8.93 -10.10
CA SER A 61 4.92 9.08 -9.76
C SER A 61 5.77 8.20 -10.68
N ASN A 62 6.88 8.74 -11.16
CA ASN A 62 7.94 7.98 -11.83
C ASN A 62 9.22 8.09 -11.02
N ILE A 63 9.81 6.94 -10.64
CA ILE A 63 11.08 6.89 -9.93
C ILE A 63 12.21 7.15 -10.92
N THR A 64 13.14 8.02 -10.55
CA THR A 64 14.38 8.30 -11.29
C THR A 64 15.60 7.97 -10.42
N ALA A 65 16.79 7.97 -10.99
CA ALA A 65 18.02 7.73 -10.23
C ALA A 65 18.25 8.74 -9.09
N THR A 66 17.67 9.94 -9.18
CA THR A 66 17.93 11.04 -8.23
C THR A 66 16.68 11.56 -7.53
N GLY A 67 15.50 10.98 -7.79
CA GLY A 67 14.27 11.50 -7.21
C GLY A 67 12.99 10.92 -7.79
N LEU A 68 11.96 11.74 -7.83
CA LEU A 68 10.64 11.41 -8.40
C LEU A 68 10.23 12.48 -9.41
N ILE A 69 9.50 12.06 -10.45
CA ILE A 69 8.75 12.96 -11.33
C ILE A 69 7.27 12.72 -11.05
N LEU A 70 6.53 13.77 -10.71
CA LEU A 70 5.11 13.71 -10.41
C LEU A 70 4.28 14.38 -11.51
N ASN A 71 3.15 13.75 -11.80
CA ASN A 71 2.12 14.27 -12.69
C ASN A 71 0.75 14.11 -12.05
N ALA A 72 -0.12 15.11 -12.21
CA ALA A 72 -1.52 15.06 -11.77
C ALA A 72 -2.42 15.86 -12.73
N PRO A 73 -3.71 15.55 -12.82
CA PRO A 73 -4.62 16.29 -13.70
C PRO A 73 -4.64 17.79 -13.41
N GLY A 74 -4.42 18.61 -14.45
CA GLY A 74 -4.44 20.07 -14.34
C GLY A 74 -3.22 20.71 -13.67
N MET A 75 -2.19 19.92 -13.35
CA MET A 75 -0.96 20.41 -12.73
C MET A 75 0.24 20.33 -13.68
N PRO A 76 1.19 21.25 -13.58
CA PRO A 76 2.48 21.10 -14.25
C PRO A 76 3.25 19.90 -13.67
N GLU A 77 4.14 19.29 -14.48
CA GLU A 77 5.08 18.28 -13.99
C GLU A 77 5.91 18.84 -12.85
N LEU A 78 6.09 18.06 -11.78
CA LEU A 78 6.95 18.41 -10.66
C LEU A 78 8.12 17.40 -10.55
N ARG A 79 9.35 17.92 -10.48
CA ARG A 79 10.56 17.13 -10.26
C ARG A 79 11.01 17.27 -8.82
N ILE A 80 11.08 16.15 -8.13
CA ILE A 80 11.57 16.05 -6.75
C ILE A 80 12.97 15.42 -6.79
N THR A 81 13.96 16.13 -6.26
CA THR A 81 15.34 15.65 -6.18
C THR A 81 15.70 15.40 -4.72
N TYR A 82 16.14 14.18 -4.38
CA TYR A 82 16.41 13.77 -2.98
C TYR A 82 17.46 14.64 -2.30
N ASN A 83 18.50 15.07 -3.03
CA ASN A 83 19.57 15.91 -2.47
C ASN A 83 19.15 17.36 -2.17
N ASN A 84 17.93 17.75 -2.58
CA ASN A 84 17.41 19.12 -2.36
C ASN A 84 16.48 19.21 -1.16
N PHE A 85 16.34 18.14 -0.38
CA PHE A 85 15.49 18.16 0.81
C PHE A 85 16.14 19.03 1.90
N SER A 86 15.29 19.73 2.65
CA SER A 86 15.77 20.52 3.78
C SER A 86 16.26 19.58 4.89
N ASN A 87 17.28 20.01 5.66
CA ASN A 87 17.72 19.25 6.85
C ASN A 87 16.80 19.48 8.06
N LYS A 88 15.54 19.89 7.84
CA LYS A 88 14.57 20.14 8.90
C LYS A 88 13.67 18.93 9.11
N TYR A 89 13.72 18.39 10.31
CA TYR A 89 12.81 17.34 10.76
C TYR A 89 11.67 17.94 11.59
N GLN A 90 10.47 17.45 11.40
CA GLN A 90 9.27 17.84 12.14
C GLN A 90 8.47 16.58 12.48
N ASN A 91 7.76 16.61 13.59
CA ASN A 91 6.88 15.53 13.95
C ASN A 91 5.63 15.54 13.05
N VAL A 92 5.38 14.41 12.43
CA VAL A 92 4.15 14.16 11.66
C VAL A 92 3.37 13.02 12.32
N GLN A 93 2.06 13.11 12.26
CA GLN A 93 1.17 12.11 12.83
C GLN A 93 0.61 11.21 11.74
N VAL A 94 0.89 9.90 11.83
CA VAL A 94 0.27 8.87 11.00
C VAL A 94 -0.50 7.92 11.92
N TRP A 95 -1.82 7.96 11.89
CA TRP A 95 -2.70 7.32 12.87
C TRP A 95 -2.42 7.83 14.29
N ASN A 96 -1.98 6.92 15.17
CA ASN A 96 -1.61 7.23 16.55
C ASN A 96 -0.09 7.39 16.72
N ASP A 97 0.68 7.22 15.64
CA ASP A 97 2.13 7.28 15.70
C ASP A 97 2.61 8.70 15.38
N GLU A 98 3.52 9.21 16.20
CA GLU A 98 4.25 10.44 15.96
C GLU A 98 5.63 10.10 15.40
N ILE A 99 5.96 10.64 14.24
CA ILE A 99 7.14 10.26 13.46
C ILE A 99 7.94 11.51 13.14
N SER A 100 9.22 11.52 13.47
CA SER A 100 10.15 12.56 13.01
C SER A 100 10.37 12.40 11.50
N ALA A 101 9.91 13.34 10.70
CA ALA A 101 9.95 13.27 9.23
C ALA A 101 10.66 14.49 8.64
N GLN A 102 11.42 14.27 7.57
CA GLN A 102 12.19 15.30 6.89
C GLN A 102 11.31 16.12 5.97
N HIS A 103 11.21 17.43 6.18
CA HIS A 103 10.50 18.32 5.28
C HIS A 103 11.24 18.44 3.95
N CYS A 104 10.56 18.22 2.83
CA CYS A 104 11.21 18.23 1.53
C CYS A 104 11.49 19.65 1.04
N SER A 105 10.47 20.39 0.57
CA SER A 105 10.63 21.79 0.16
C SER A 105 9.28 22.52 0.10
N ASN A 106 9.35 23.86 0.17
CA ASN A 106 8.15 24.71 0.02
C ASN A 106 7.54 24.64 -1.39
N GLU A 107 8.33 24.38 -2.42
CA GLU A 107 7.83 24.21 -3.79
C GLU A 107 6.92 23.01 -3.91
N ILE A 108 7.32 21.87 -3.31
CA ILE A 108 6.52 20.65 -3.29
C ILE A 108 5.23 20.86 -2.48
N ASP A 109 5.33 21.54 -1.34
CA ASP A 109 4.17 21.91 -0.51
C ASP A 109 3.15 22.74 -1.31
N GLN A 110 3.61 23.73 -2.06
CA GLN A 110 2.77 24.58 -2.91
C GLN A 110 2.10 23.78 -4.00
N TRP A 111 2.82 22.89 -4.68
CA TRP A 111 2.29 22.05 -5.74
C TRP A 111 1.12 21.17 -5.22
N PHE A 112 1.33 20.46 -4.11
CA PHE A 112 0.26 19.65 -3.51
C PHE A 112 -0.87 20.50 -2.94
N SER A 113 -0.58 21.66 -2.37
CA SER A 113 -1.60 22.58 -1.84
C SER A 113 -2.50 23.10 -2.96
N MET A 114 -1.94 23.44 -4.12
CA MET A 114 -2.70 23.83 -5.31
C MET A 114 -3.55 22.65 -5.81
N TYR A 115 -2.95 21.47 -5.99
CA TYR A 115 -3.65 20.29 -6.48
C TYR A 115 -4.83 19.89 -5.59
N LEU A 116 -4.65 19.89 -4.29
CA LEU A 116 -5.68 19.48 -3.32
C LEU A 116 -6.65 20.59 -2.93
N ASN A 117 -6.41 21.82 -3.38
CA ASN A 117 -7.08 23.03 -2.89
C ASN A 117 -7.15 23.04 -1.35
N PHE A 118 -6.01 22.79 -0.71
CA PHE A 118 -5.88 22.64 0.72
C PHE A 118 -4.43 22.81 1.15
N SER A 119 -4.15 23.72 2.10
CA SER A 119 -2.79 23.95 2.59
C SER A 119 -2.20 22.70 3.23
N CYS A 120 -1.10 22.21 2.69
CA CYS A 120 -0.46 20.98 3.13
C CYS A 120 1.07 21.06 3.03
N ARG A 121 1.74 20.08 3.62
CA ARG A 121 3.18 19.91 3.59
C ARG A 121 3.55 18.51 3.14
N PHE A 122 4.73 18.38 2.55
CA PHE A 122 5.24 17.14 2.01
C PHE A 122 6.51 16.71 2.74
N TYR A 123 6.53 15.49 3.23
CA TYR A 123 7.61 14.94 4.04
C TYR A 123 8.15 13.65 3.46
N TYR A 124 9.46 13.47 3.64
CA TYR A 124 10.21 12.24 3.41
C TYR A 124 10.46 11.53 4.74
N LEU A 125 10.52 10.21 4.72
CA LEU A 125 10.81 9.40 5.91
C LEU A 125 12.14 9.82 6.54
N GLY A 126 13.19 9.99 5.71
CA GLY A 126 14.49 10.43 6.17
C GLY A 126 15.23 9.39 7.01
N GLU A 127 16.48 9.71 7.35
CA GLU A 127 17.36 8.78 8.11
C GLU A 127 17.06 8.77 9.61
N HIS A 128 16.46 9.85 10.14
CA HIS A 128 16.17 10.01 11.56
C HIS A 128 14.73 9.61 11.94
N SER A 129 13.98 9.02 11.01
CA SER A 129 12.63 8.53 11.27
C SER A 129 12.68 7.14 11.92
N HIS A 130 11.98 7.02 13.03
CA HIS A 130 11.81 5.73 13.72
C HIS A 130 10.31 5.42 13.80
N ARG A 131 9.91 4.35 13.16
CA ARG A 131 8.57 3.80 13.27
C ARG A 131 8.65 2.29 13.13
N GLU A 132 7.89 1.59 13.95
CA GLU A 132 7.86 0.13 13.98
C GLU A 132 6.45 -0.40 13.76
N VAL A 133 6.38 -1.63 13.29
CA VAL A 133 5.12 -2.39 13.26
C VAL A 133 4.69 -2.67 14.70
N LYS A 134 3.47 -2.31 15.04
CA LYS A 134 2.98 -2.43 16.42
C LYS A 134 3.11 -3.87 16.95
N GLY A 135 3.91 -4.03 17.99
CA GLY A 135 4.15 -5.31 18.67
C GLY A 135 5.18 -6.22 18.00
N LEU A 136 5.90 -5.71 17.00
CA LEU A 136 7.00 -6.41 16.34
C LEU A 136 8.24 -5.51 16.30
N ASP A 137 9.40 -6.09 16.44
CA ASP A 137 10.70 -5.45 16.20
C ASP A 137 10.94 -5.46 14.68
N HIS A 138 10.24 -4.58 13.95
CA HIS A 138 10.29 -4.49 12.50
C HIS A 138 9.95 -3.07 12.04
N LYS A 139 10.83 -2.47 11.26
CA LYS A 139 10.67 -1.08 10.82
C LYS A 139 9.48 -0.90 9.86
N LEU A 140 8.90 0.28 9.91
CA LEU A 140 7.74 0.66 9.10
C LEU A 140 7.94 2.05 8.49
N SER A 141 7.61 2.18 7.21
CA SER A 141 7.50 3.46 6.51
C SER A 141 6.21 4.21 6.90
N PHE A 142 5.73 5.15 6.09
CA PHE A 142 4.41 5.75 6.28
C PHE A 142 3.26 4.83 5.84
N ALA A 143 3.49 3.52 5.65
CA ALA A 143 2.44 2.54 5.43
C ALA A 143 1.43 2.53 6.58
N ASP A 144 0.23 1.94 6.39
CA ASP A 144 -0.82 2.02 7.42
C ASP A 144 -0.46 1.25 8.69
N GLY A 145 -0.08 -0.01 8.59
CA GLY A 145 0.28 -0.80 9.77
C GLY A 145 1.30 -1.89 9.49
N TYR A 146 1.49 -2.24 8.22
CA TYR A 146 2.45 -3.26 7.78
C TYR A 146 3.15 -2.81 6.51
N PRO A 147 4.40 -3.25 6.28
CA PRO A 147 5.18 -2.82 5.13
C PRO A 147 4.66 -3.35 3.80
N LEU A 148 4.05 -4.55 3.79
CA LEU A 148 3.66 -5.23 2.55
C LEU A 148 2.24 -5.79 2.62
N LEU A 149 1.57 -5.81 1.47
CA LEU A 149 0.28 -6.43 1.26
C LEU A 149 0.35 -7.38 0.06
N LEU A 150 -0.12 -8.61 0.25
CA LEU A 150 -0.24 -9.64 -0.79
C LEU A 150 -1.72 -9.97 -1.03
N ILE A 151 -2.09 -10.10 -2.31
CA ILE A 151 -3.41 -10.57 -2.74
C ILE A 151 -3.21 -11.52 -3.92
N SER A 152 -4.01 -12.59 -4.01
CA SER A 152 -4.03 -13.46 -5.19
C SER A 152 -5.01 -12.94 -6.26
N GLU A 153 -4.70 -13.22 -7.54
CA GLU A 153 -5.61 -12.94 -8.65
C GLU A 153 -6.92 -13.72 -8.49
N ALA A 154 -6.84 -14.98 -8.08
CA ALA A 154 -8.02 -15.83 -7.85
C ALA A 154 -8.95 -15.26 -6.76
N SER A 155 -8.40 -14.63 -5.70
CA SER A 155 -9.21 -13.97 -4.67
C SER A 155 -9.93 -12.74 -5.22
N LEU A 156 -9.28 -11.95 -6.10
CA LEU A 156 -9.94 -10.84 -6.77
C LEU A 156 -11.02 -11.33 -7.74
N GLU A 157 -10.76 -12.37 -8.50
CA GLU A 157 -11.75 -12.99 -9.40
C GLU A 157 -12.99 -13.46 -8.64
N ALA A 158 -12.80 -14.16 -7.49
CA ALA A 158 -13.89 -14.60 -6.63
C ALA A 158 -14.72 -13.45 -6.04
N LEU A 159 -14.08 -12.30 -5.73
CA LEU A 159 -14.79 -11.09 -5.36
C LEU A 159 -15.55 -10.50 -6.55
N ASN A 160 -14.91 -10.35 -7.69
CA ASN A 160 -15.49 -9.74 -8.89
C ASN A 160 -16.67 -10.55 -9.43
N ALA A 161 -16.68 -11.87 -9.27
CA ALA A 161 -17.83 -12.72 -9.60
C ALA A 161 -19.09 -12.40 -8.77
N LYS A 162 -18.94 -11.68 -7.64
CA LYS A 162 -20.05 -11.26 -6.76
C LYS A 162 -20.45 -9.79 -6.93
N LEU A 163 -19.73 -9.04 -7.78
CA LEU A 163 -19.96 -7.63 -8.04
C LEU A 163 -20.70 -7.42 -9.36
N GLU A 164 -21.61 -6.46 -9.40
CA GLU A 164 -22.25 -6.03 -10.64
C GLU A 164 -21.23 -5.41 -11.62
N HIS A 165 -20.29 -4.65 -11.06
CA HIS A 165 -19.21 -4.03 -11.82
C HIS A 165 -17.86 -4.44 -11.21
N PRO A 166 -17.02 -5.17 -11.96
CA PRO A 166 -15.71 -5.58 -11.47
C PRO A 166 -14.83 -4.40 -11.02
N VAL A 167 -14.00 -4.64 -10.02
CA VAL A 167 -13.02 -3.68 -9.52
C VAL A 167 -11.60 -4.13 -9.86
N ALA A 168 -10.69 -3.17 -9.99
CA ALA A 168 -9.30 -3.46 -10.28
C ALA A 168 -8.50 -3.81 -9.01
N MET A 169 -7.46 -4.63 -9.16
CA MET A 169 -6.52 -4.96 -8.08
C MET A 169 -5.92 -3.70 -7.43
N ALA A 170 -5.68 -2.67 -8.20
CA ALA A 170 -5.11 -1.40 -7.76
C ALA A 170 -5.95 -0.69 -6.68
N GLN A 171 -7.28 -0.90 -6.61
CA GLN A 171 -8.13 -0.34 -5.55
C GLN A 171 -7.77 -0.88 -4.16
N PHE A 172 -7.21 -2.08 -4.09
CA PHE A 172 -6.75 -2.70 -2.84
C PHE A 172 -5.30 -2.35 -2.50
N ARG A 173 -4.54 -1.84 -3.47
CA ARG A 173 -3.15 -1.36 -3.30
C ARG A 173 -2.18 -2.42 -2.77
N PRO A 174 -2.19 -3.66 -3.30
CA PRO A 174 -1.21 -4.66 -2.91
C PRO A 174 0.19 -4.28 -3.42
N ASN A 175 1.21 -4.71 -2.68
CA ASN A 175 2.59 -4.68 -3.14
C ASN A 175 2.92 -5.90 -3.99
N LEU A 176 2.36 -7.06 -3.62
CA LEU A 176 2.61 -8.35 -4.24
C LEU A 176 1.28 -8.96 -4.71
N VAL A 177 1.21 -9.32 -5.99
CA VAL A 177 0.09 -10.07 -6.54
C VAL A 177 0.59 -11.42 -7.02
N VAL A 178 -0.12 -12.47 -6.68
CA VAL A 178 0.24 -13.85 -7.02
C VAL A 178 -0.86 -14.54 -7.80
N SER A 179 -0.51 -15.54 -8.59
CA SER A 179 -1.47 -16.36 -9.33
C SER A 179 -1.16 -17.85 -9.24
N GLN A 180 -1.95 -18.67 -9.95
CA GLN A 180 -1.85 -20.12 -9.96
C GLN A 180 -2.05 -20.78 -8.59
N CYS A 181 -2.92 -20.19 -7.78
CA CYS A 181 -3.41 -20.75 -6.52
C CYS A 181 -4.95 -20.70 -6.49
N LEU A 182 -5.55 -21.38 -5.52
CA LEU A 182 -7.01 -21.31 -5.29
C LEU A 182 -7.38 -19.93 -4.72
N GLU A 183 -8.65 -19.56 -4.88
CA GLU A 183 -9.21 -18.37 -4.24
C GLU A 183 -8.98 -18.40 -2.73
N PHE A 184 -8.53 -17.29 -2.16
CA PHE A 184 -8.23 -17.14 -0.73
C PHE A 184 -7.19 -18.11 -0.16
N ALA A 185 -6.37 -18.76 -1.02
CA ALA A 185 -5.32 -19.68 -0.57
C ALA A 185 -4.30 -18.95 0.34
N GLU A 186 -4.05 -17.67 0.08
CA GLU A 186 -3.16 -16.82 0.88
C GLU A 186 -3.61 -16.65 2.34
N ASP A 187 -4.87 -16.88 2.64
CA ASP A 187 -5.40 -16.82 4.02
C ASP A 187 -4.82 -17.92 4.93
N GLY A 188 -4.39 -19.03 4.35
CA GLY A 188 -3.82 -20.14 5.09
C GLY A 188 -2.29 -20.21 5.07
N TRP A 189 -1.62 -19.26 4.46
CA TRP A 189 -0.15 -19.23 4.43
C TRP A 189 0.41 -18.56 5.66
N HIS A 190 1.53 -19.08 6.20
CA HIS A 190 2.24 -18.46 7.32
C HIS A 190 3.59 -17.91 6.88
N LYS A 191 4.46 -18.75 6.29
CA LYS A 191 5.73 -18.30 5.71
C LYS A 191 5.80 -18.69 4.25
N ILE A 192 6.26 -17.76 3.42
CA ILE A 192 6.47 -17.96 1.99
C ILE A 192 7.84 -17.48 1.59
N ARG A 193 8.39 -18.04 0.52
CA ARG A 193 9.59 -17.52 -0.15
C ARG A 193 9.23 -17.07 -1.55
N ILE A 194 9.71 -15.89 -1.94
CA ILE A 194 9.63 -15.35 -3.30
C ILE A 194 11.04 -14.86 -3.66
N GLY A 195 11.64 -15.41 -4.73
CA GLY A 195 13.02 -15.10 -5.06
C GLY A 195 13.97 -15.38 -3.89
N GLU A 196 14.73 -14.37 -3.49
CA GLU A 196 15.69 -14.46 -2.38
C GLU A 196 15.05 -14.20 -0.99
N VAL A 197 13.80 -13.72 -0.95
CA VAL A 197 13.19 -13.18 0.27
C VAL A 197 12.19 -14.15 0.88
N VAL A 198 12.33 -14.37 2.17
CA VAL A 198 11.34 -15.06 3.01
C VAL A 198 10.44 -14.02 3.66
N PHE A 199 9.14 -14.19 3.49
CA PHE A 199 8.12 -13.34 4.10
C PHE A 199 7.34 -14.12 5.15
N GLU A 200 6.96 -13.41 6.20
CA GLU A 200 5.98 -13.91 7.17
C GLU A 200 4.66 -13.16 6.98
N ILE A 201 3.58 -13.93 6.83
CA ILE A 201 2.21 -13.43 6.82
C ILE A 201 1.79 -13.23 8.27
N VAL A 202 1.61 -11.96 8.66
CA VAL A 202 1.37 -11.59 10.06
C VAL A 202 -0.11 -11.66 10.40
N LYS A 203 -0.95 -11.11 9.50
CA LYS A 203 -2.40 -11.12 9.71
C LYS A 203 -3.16 -10.70 8.45
N PRO A 204 -4.46 -11.02 8.35
CA PRO A 204 -5.33 -10.51 7.29
C PRO A 204 -5.36 -8.96 7.27
N CYS A 205 -5.50 -8.39 6.08
CA CYS A 205 -5.57 -6.95 5.90
C CYS A 205 -7.02 -6.45 6.03
N SER A 206 -7.31 -5.67 7.07
CA SER A 206 -8.62 -5.04 7.22
C SER A 206 -8.81 -3.93 6.17
N ARG A 207 -9.99 -3.90 5.58
CA ARG A 207 -10.32 -3.00 4.45
C ARG A 207 -11.21 -1.85 4.91
N CYS A 208 -10.89 -0.68 4.44
CA CYS A 208 -11.61 0.55 4.79
C CYS A 208 -12.24 1.19 3.54
N ILE A 209 -12.97 2.27 3.76
CA ILE A 209 -13.65 3.03 2.71
C ILE A 209 -12.76 3.49 1.55
N PHE A 210 -11.43 3.49 1.72
CA PHE A 210 -10.51 3.87 0.65
C PHE A 210 -10.56 2.90 -0.54
N THR A 211 -10.86 1.62 -0.31
CA THR A 211 -11.03 0.63 -1.39
C THR A 211 -12.21 0.92 -2.33
N THR A 212 -13.09 1.83 -1.95
CA THR A 212 -14.24 2.26 -2.79
C THR A 212 -13.90 3.40 -3.74
N VAL A 213 -12.67 3.90 -3.69
CA VAL A 213 -12.18 4.95 -4.60
C VAL A 213 -11.65 4.30 -5.86
N ASN A 214 -12.22 4.69 -7.01
CA ASN A 214 -11.74 4.25 -8.30
C ASN A 214 -10.40 4.96 -8.61
N GLU A 215 -9.38 4.20 -8.92
CA GLU A 215 -8.00 4.67 -9.10
C GLU A 215 -7.78 5.49 -10.38
N ILE A 216 -8.69 5.37 -11.36
CA ILE A 216 -8.63 6.10 -12.64
C ILE A 216 -9.35 7.44 -12.55
N THR A 217 -10.49 7.47 -11.86
CA THR A 217 -11.35 8.67 -11.81
C THR A 217 -11.23 9.47 -10.51
N GLY A 218 -10.62 8.91 -9.48
CA GLY A 218 -10.57 9.48 -8.14
C GLY A 218 -11.94 9.58 -7.45
N LYS A 219 -12.98 8.99 -8.04
CA LYS A 219 -14.35 9.05 -7.52
C LYS A 219 -14.64 7.86 -6.63
N ARG A 220 -15.38 8.13 -5.56
CA ARG A 220 -15.83 7.08 -4.64
C ARG A 220 -17.09 6.42 -5.18
N ASN A 221 -17.14 5.07 -5.10
CA ASN A 221 -18.34 4.32 -5.42
C ASN A 221 -19.49 4.66 -4.44
N LYS A 222 -20.65 5.04 -4.97
CA LYS A 222 -21.80 5.48 -4.17
C LYS A 222 -22.42 4.35 -3.34
N GLN A 223 -22.37 3.11 -3.83
CA GLN A 223 -22.87 1.90 -3.15
C GLN A 223 -21.84 1.32 -2.18
N LYS A 224 -20.67 2.00 -2.03
CA LYS A 224 -19.54 1.56 -1.20
C LYS A 224 -18.92 0.23 -1.65
N GLU A 225 -19.08 -0.14 -2.94
CA GLU A 225 -18.40 -1.33 -3.47
C GLU A 225 -16.88 -1.06 -3.65
N PRO A 226 -16.04 -2.07 -3.48
CA PRO A 226 -16.31 -3.49 -3.18
C PRO A 226 -16.53 -3.81 -1.69
N LEU A 227 -16.46 -2.81 -0.80
CA LEU A 227 -16.51 -3.01 0.65
C LEU A 227 -17.85 -3.59 1.12
N SER A 228 -18.97 -3.15 0.50
CA SER A 228 -20.30 -3.66 0.80
C SER A 228 -20.46 -5.16 0.48
N THR A 229 -19.92 -5.59 -0.66
CA THR A 229 -19.93 -7.01 -1.04
C THR A 229 -18.95 -7.82 -0.18
N LEU A 230 -17.73 -7.34 0.07
CA LEU A 230 -16.79 -8.02 0.97
C LEU A 230 -17.38 -8.24 2.37
N LYS A 231 -18.14 -7.30 2.89
CA LYS A 231 -18.80 -7.42 4.20
C LYS A 231 -19.65 -8.68 4.30
N LYS A 232 -20.30 -9.12 3.22
CA LYS A 232 -21.23 -10.27 3.23
C LYS A 232 -20.54 -11.60 3.47
N PHE A 233 -19.24 -11.74 3.13
CA PHE A 233 -18.53 -13.03 3.21
C PHE A 233 -17.09 -12.95 3.75
N ARG A 234 -16.58 -11.72 4.04
CA ARG A 234 -15.22 -11.50 4.55
C ARG A 234 -15.21 -10.69 5.86
N GLN A 235 -16.35 -10.55 6.53
CA GLN A 235 -16.43 -9.92 7.85
C GLN A 235 -16.11 -10.96 8.93
N ALA A 236 -15.19 -10.64 9.84
CA ALA A 236 -14.85 -11.49 10.96
C ALA A 236 -15.64 -11.13 12.24
N LYS A 237 -15.43 -11.88 13.33
CA LYS A 237 -16.12 -11.69 14.63
C LYS A 237 -15.85 -10.31 15.26
N ASP A 238 -14.71 -9.70 14.96
CA ASP A 238 -14.33 -8.34 15.38
C ASP A 238 -15.02 -7.23 14.58
N LYS A 239 -15.89 -7.60 13.63
CA LYS A 239 -16.62 -6.71 12.69
C LYS A 239 -15.76 -6.06 11.62
N GLU A 240 -14.45 -6.34 11.57
CA GLU A 240 -13.58 -5.91 10.49
C GLU A 240 -13.82 -6.74 9.21
N ILE A 241 -13.59 -6.12 8.06
CA ILE A 241 -13.74 -6.72 6.74
C ILE A 241 -12.33 -6.97 6.19
N TYR A 242 -12.00 -8.20 5.84
CA TYR A 242 -10.65 -8.59 5.47
C TYR A 242 -10.55 -9.02 4.01
N PHE A 243 -9.47 -8.58 3.34
CA PHE A 243 -9.13 -9.00 1.98
C PHE A 243 -7.63 -8.81 1.72
N GLY A 244 -6.93 -9.92 1.41
CA GLY A 244 -5.48 -9.97 1.30
C GLY A 244 -4.76 -10.08 2.64
N GLN A 245 -3.44 -10.24 2.60
CA GLN A 245 -2.61 -10.57 3.75
C GLN A 245 -1.50 -9.54 3.95
N ASN A 246 -1.32 -9.07 5.18
CA ASN A 246 -0.20 -8.23 5.57
C ASN A 246 1.04 -9.07 5.84
N LEU A 247 2.19 -8.65 5.30
CA LEU A 247 3.46 -9.35 5.43
C LEU A 247 4.56 -8.44 5.98
N ILE A 248 5.55 -9.09 6.59
CA ILE A 248 6.88 -8.56 6.83
C ILE A 248 7.91 -9.40 6.09
N ALA A 249 9.04 -8.80 5.71
CA ALA A 249 10.18 -9.51 5.16
C ALA A 249 11.09 -9.97 6.30
N LEU A 250 11.49 -11.25 6.31
CA LEU A 250 12.41 -11.79 7.32
C LEU A 250 13.88 -11.61 6.94
N ASN A 251 14.16 -11.24 5.71
CA ASN A 251 15.47 -10.86 5.20
C ASN A 251 15.31 -9.88 4.04
N GLU A 252 16.34 -9.11 3.76
CA GLU A 252 16.43 -8.29 2.55
C GLU A 252 16.84 -9.13 1.35
N GLY A 253 16.53 -8.66 0.14
CA GLY A 253 16.89 -9.32 -1.12
C GLY A 253 16.07 -8.83 -2.29
N SER A 254 16.24 -9.47 -3.44
CA SER A 254 15.55 -9.12 -4.68
C SER A 254 14.43 -10.09 -5.00
N ILE A 255 13.34 -9.56 -5.55
CA ILE A 255 12.21 -10.30 -6.11
C ILE A 255 11.90 -9.78 -7.51
N LYS A 256 11.37 -10.64 -8.36
CA LYS A 256 10.97 -10.27 -9.73
C LYS A 256 9.66 -10.94 -10.13
N VAL A 257 8.93 -10.29 -11.01
CA VAL A 257 7.74 -10.88 -11.66
C VAL A 257 8.14 -12.18 -12.35
N GLY A 258 7.36 -13.24 -12.13
CA GLY A 258 7.64 -14.61 -12.57
C GLY A 258 8.33 -15.49 -11.53
N ASP A 259 8.81 -14.92 -10.42
CA ASP A 259 9.38 -15.73 -9.34
C ASP A 259 8.34 -16.70 -8.78
N LYS A 260 8.80 -17.93 -8.50
CA LYS A 260 7.99 -18.95 -7.82
C LYS A 260 7.71 -18.51 -6.38
N VAL A 261 6.47 -18.73 -5.95
CA VAL A 261 6.08 -18.59 -4.54
C VAL A 261 6.11 -19.96 -3.89
N GLU A 262 7.07 -20.18 -3.02
CA GLU A 262 7.20 -21.39 -2.22
C GLU A 262 6.49 -21.21 -0.88
N ILE A 263 5.48 -22.04 -0.58
CA ILE A 263 4.80 -22.03 0.70
C ILE A 263 5.59 -22.89 1.69
N ILE A 264 6.34 -22.23 2.60
CA ILE A 264 7.20 -22.87 3.60
C ILE A 264 6.38 -23.46 4.74
N SER A 265 5.40 -22.71 5.23
CA SER A 265 4.50 -23.17 6.30
C SER A 265 3.12 -22.54 6.17
N LYS A 266 2.14 -23.19 6.83
CA LYS A 266 0.73 -22.79 6.81
C LYS A 266 0.19 -22.65 8.24
N HIS A 267 -0.92 -21.92 8.37
CA HIS A 267 -1.73 -21.85 9.59
C HIS A 267 -3.22 -21.98 9.23
N PRO A 268 -4.11 -22.24 10.18
CA PRO A 268 -5.55 -22.18 9.94
C PRO A 268 -5.95 -20.77 9.46
N PRO A 269 -6.76 -20.66 8.39
CA PRO A 269 -7.21 -19.36 7.93
C PRO A 269 -8.14 -18.68 8.94
N GLN A 270 -8.24 -17.36 8.87
CA GLN A 270 -9.21 -16.58 9.64
C GLN A 270 -10.64 -17.05 9.30
N GLU A 271 -11.47 -17.24 10.32
CA GLU A 271 -12.89 -17.51 10.14
C GLU A 271 -13.66 -16.21 9.82
N TYR A 272 -14.52 -16.29 8.84
CA TYR A 272 -15.41 -15.20 8.44
C TYR A 272 -16.87 -15.54 8.65
N SER A 273 -17.65 -14.55 9.08
CA SER A 273 -19.10 -14.69 9.19
C SER A 273 -19.73 -14.63 7.80
N VAL A 274 -20.43 -15.67 7.41
CA VAL A 274 -21.27 -15.62 6.21
C VAL A 274 -22.60 -14.99 6.65
N SER A 275 -22.88 -13.76 6.18
CA SER A 275 -24.22 -13.19 6.35
C SER A 275 -25.17 -13.87 5.38
N ASN A 276 -26.12 -14.61 5.89
CA ASN A 276 -27.24 -15.17 5.13
C ASN A 276 -28.10 -14.08 4.51
#